data_0796edb80cae6bca67920ef35ecb0931
#
_entry.id   0796edb80cae6bca67920ef35ecb0931
#
_cell.length_a   1.000
_cell.length_b   1.000
_cell.length_c   1.000
_cell.angle_alpha   90.00
_cell.angle_beta   90.00
_cell.angle_gamma   90.00
#
_symmetry.space_group_name_H-M   'P 1'
#
loop_
_entity.id
_entity.type
_entity.pdbx_description
1 polymer ?
#
loop_
_entity_poly.entity_id
_entity_poly.type
_entity_poly.pdbx_seq_one_letter_code
_entity_poly.pdbx_strand_id
1 'polypeptide(L)'
;MHLHAPFTEQGWWHREGDQPINRAQRGCAAPEIQTVSVLLLSEDRQTNIMRKKNGRRARKKRRKLEFRDTVVQSVTLSHEPQFVALRRWLQQRGFSSKLLVPAHFSDTGRGLMTLEPIKAGALLISLPEKCLLTTSTVLRSYIGEYMKRWKPPIAPLLALCTFLISERHFGQLAEWKPYIDVLPQKYTCPAYFSDEVIEVLPGNMRDKALEQRAKVQELQTSSLGFFSSLQPLFSQPVDGVFTYDALRWAWCSVNTRTVYMEHPPSPYLSMERNVYALAPYLDLLNHCPAVQVEAGFSQGSYEIGSVQGCNRFQQAFICYGPHDNQRLLLEYGFVATGNPHSVVYVDQGVLWQCISTTDRNQLAQKLLFLKNNDFLENLTLSLDGPSWRLMTALRLLSLKLEQYHLWKSVLQGAVVSQDREEWCVEAALRICHNLIDDNARALDKISQLTENADASLTEQLAVVEHLQGEEQGILGFNLEVLQRLKNKFCHVHGTEYQTFPV
;
A
#
# COMPACT_ATOMS: atom_id res chain seq x y z
N MET A 1 10.02 27.74 -10.92
CA MET A 1 10.74 26.67 -10.19
C MET A 1 9.84 26.24 -9.06
N HIS A 2 8.95 25.28 -9.32
CA HIS A 2 8.12 24.64 -8.29
C HIS A 2 8.72 23.27 -8.06
N LEU A 3 9.36 23.11 -6.92
CA LEU A 3 9.86 21.85 -6.41
C LEU A 3 8.65 21.01 -5.97
N HIS A 4 8.48 19.87 -6.59
CA HIS A 4 7.47 18.88 -6.24
C HIS A 4 7.67 18.42 -4.79
N ALA A 5 6.56 18.36 -4.05
CA ALA A 5 6.53 17.84 -2.68
C ALA A 5 6.89 16.34 -2.67
N PRO A 6 7.62 15.88 -1.65
CA PRO A 6 8.05 14.50 -1.57
C PRO A 6 6.91 13.56 -1.18
N PHE A 7 7.09 12.32 -1.47
CA PHE A 7 6.29 11.11 -1.31
C PHE A 7 5.54 10.89 0.02
N THR A 8 5.45 11.86 0.90
CA THR A 8 5.02 11.68 2.29
C THR A 8 3.61 12.20 2.60
N GLU A 9 2.79 12.58 1.62
CA GLU A 9 1.53 13.26 1.96
C GLU A 9 0.38 12.38 2.42
N GLN A 10 0.45 11.05 2.38
CA GLN A 10 -0.65 10.17 2.82
C GLN A 10 -0.18 8.83 3.42
N GLY A 11 0.88 8.80 4.16
CA GLY A 11 1.21 7.64 4.97
C GLY A 11 0.54 7.75 6.36
N TRP A 12 -0.09 6.67 6.84
CA TRP A 12 -0.44 6.42 8.23
C TRP A 12 -1.70 7.14 8.79
N TRP A 13 -2.80 6.43 8.92
CA TRP A 13 -3.95 6.71 9.78
C TRP A 13 -4.64 8.08 9.59
N HIS A 14 -5.32 8.32 8.46
CA HIS A 14 -6.30 9.41 8.39
C HIS A 14 -7.56 9.05 9.19
N ARG A 15 -7.82 9.78 10.27
CA ARG A 15 -9.18 10.11 10.67
C ARG A 15 -9.71 11.12 9.65
N GLU A 16 -10.75 10.80 8.92
CA GLU A 16 -11.64 11.83 8.42
C GLU A 16 -12.24 12.54 9.65
N GLY A 17 -11.88 13.81 9.79
CA GLY A 17 -12.25 14.60 10.96
C GLY A 17 -13.74 14.90 10.96
N ASP A 18 -14.40 14.58 12.07
CA ASP A 18 -15.64 15.20 12.46
C ASP A 18 -15.45 16.73 12.60
N GLN A 19 -15.91 17.46 11.60
CA GLN A 19 -16.22 18.88 11.75
C GLN A 19 -17.65 18.99 12.30
N PRO A 20 -17.93 19.85 13.28
CA PRO A 20 -19.28 19.99 13.82
C PRO A 20 -20.19 20.58 12.75
N ILE A 21 -21.24 19.82 12.41
CA ILE A 21 -22.28 20.22 11.47
C ILE A 21 -23.04 21.42 12.07
N ASN A 22 -22.77 22.59 11.57
CA ASN A 22 -23.64 23.75 11.75
C ASN A 22 -24.90 23.56 10.89
N ARG A 23 -26.03 23.34 11.55
CA ARG A 23 -27.36 23.34 10.93
C ARG A 23 -27.67 24.72 10.39
N ALA A 24 -27.70 24.86 9.10
CA ALA A 24 -28.67 25.67 8.33
C ALA A 24 -28.20 25.78 6.85
N GLN A 25 -28.79 24.98 5.96
CA GLN A 25 -29.46 25.52 4.76
C GLN A 25 -30.03 24.37 3.93
N ARG A 26 -31.29 24.55 3.58
CA ARG A 26 -32.14 23.62 2.83
C ARG A 26 -31.75 23.55 1.36
N GLY A 27 -31.85 22.34 0.79
CA GLY A 27 -32.40 22.13 -0.55
C GLY A 27 -31.40 22.20 -1.68
N CYS A 28 -30.92 21.03 -2.08
CA CYS A 28 -30.89 20.54 -3.47
C CYS A 28 -30.47 19.07 -3.42
N ALA A 29 -31.37 18.18 -3.78
CA ALA A 29 -31.10 16.76 -3.96
C ALA A 29 -30.13 16.59 -5.13
N ALA A 30 -28.97 16.00 -4.87
CA ALA A 30 -28.09 15.51 -5.92
C ALA A 30 -28.69 14.22 -6.52
N PRO A 31 -28.72 14.03 -7.83
CA PRO A 31 -29.17 12.79 -8.44
C PRO A 31 -28.18 11.66 -8.09
N GLU A 32 -28.72 10.54 -7.61
CA GLU A 32 -27.96 9.30 -7.42
C GLU A 32 -27.28 8.90 -8.72
N ILE A 33 -25.94 8.85 -8.70
CA ILE A 33 -25.14 8.33 -9.79
C ILE A 33 -25.29 6.80 -9.78
N GLN A 34 -26.16 6.29 -10.64
CA GLN A 34 -26.21 4.84 -10.92
C GLN A 34 -24.93 4.46 -11.68
N THR A 35 -24.02 3.83 -10.95
CA THR A 35 -22.85 3.18 -11.54
C THR A 35 -23.27 1.98 -12.40
N VAL A 36 -22.51 1.68 -13.43
CA VAL A 36 -22.71 0.53 -14.35
C VAL A 36 -22.86 -0.82 -13.61
N SER A 37 -22.41 -0.90 -12.37
CA SER A 37 -22.60 -2.07 -11.46
C SER A 37 -24.06 -2.41 -11.17
N VAL A 38 -25.01 -1.47 -11.28
CA VAL A 38 -26.42 -1.70 -10.96
C VAL A 38 -27.12 -2.51 -12.05
N LEU A 39 -26.65 -2.46 -13.30
CA LEU A 39 -27.25 -3.22 -14.41
C LEU A 39 -26.90 -4.70 -14.42
N LEU A 40 -25.84 -5.13 -13.72
CA LEU A 40 -25.44 -6.55 -13.63
C LEU A 40 -26.14 -7.32 -12.50
N LEU A 41 -26.75 -6.64 -11.53
CA LEU A 41 -27.37 -7.27 -10.36
C LEU A 41 -28.87 -7.50 -10.46
N SER A 42 -29.54 -7.03 -11.52
CA SER A 42 -31.02 -7.11 -11.63
C SER A 42 -31.56 -8.42 -12.24
N GLU A 43 -30.75 -9.20 -12.98
CA GLU A 43 -31.20 -10.44 -13.60
C GLU A 43 -31.05 -11.71 -12.72
N ASP A 44 -30.19 -11.69 -11.72
CA ASP A 44 -30.01 -12.86 -10.81
C ASP A 44 -31.08 -13.02 -9.73
N ARG A 45 -32.04 -12.09 -9.62
CA ARG A 45 -33.11 -12.20 -8.61
C ARG A 45 -34.30 -13.08 -9.01
N GLN A 46 -34.50 -13.36 -10.31
CA GLN A 46 -35.65 -14.17 -10.73
C GLN A 46 -35.40 -15.69 -10.77
N THR A 47 -34.13 -16.14 -10.84
CA THR A 47 -33.83 -17.59 -10.85
C THR A 47 -33.64 -18.21 -9.48
N ASN A 48 -33.64 -17.43 -8.40
CA ASN A 48 -33.38 -17.90 -7.03
C ASN A 48 -34.61 -18.27 -6.18
N ILE A 49 -35.83 -18.17 -6.73
CA ILE A 49 -37.08 -18.44 -5.93
C ILE A 49 -37.39 -19.93 -5.86
N MET A 50 -36.86 -20.79 -6.72
CA MET A 50 -37.15 -22.22 -6.71
C MET A 50 -36.15 -23.15 -6.01
N ARG A 51 -35.09 -22.66 -5.38
CA ARG A 51 -34.07 -23.50 -4.68
C ARG A 51 -34.04 -23.33 -3.16
N LYS A 52 -35.10 -22.86 -2.53
CA LYS A 52 -35.11 -22.53 -1.08
C LYS A 52 -35.70 -23.65 -0.18
N LYS A 53 -35.29 -24.91 -0.30
CA LYS A 53 -35.63 -25.90 0.75
C LYS A 53 -34.48 -26.80 1.28
N ASN A 54 -33.27 -26.76 0.77
CA ASN A 54 -32.17 -27.62 1.25
C ASN A 54 -30.88 -26.86 1.71
N GLY A 55 -30.97 -25.67 2.28
CA GLY A 55 -29.83 -24.78 2.36
C GLY A 55 -29.16 -24.58 3.73
N ARG A 56 -29.83 -24.71 4.87
CA ARG A 56 -29.22 -24.32 6.17
C ARG A 56 -28.19 -25.31 6.70
N ARG A 57 -28.40 -26.61 6.56
CA ARG A 57 -27.42 -27.64 6.99
C ARG A 57 -26.25 -27.77 6.01
N ALA A 58 -26.49 -27.68 4.72
CA ALA A 58 -25.44 -27.72 3.69
C ALA A 58 -24.55 -26.45 3.71
N ARG A 59 -25.13 -25.24 3.89
CA ARG A 59 -24.37 -24.00 4.11
C ARG A 59 -23.54 -24.04 5.40
N LYS A 60 -24.07 -24.59 6.48
CA LYS A 60 -23.31 -24.75 7.73
C LYS A 60 -22.19 -25.78 7.59
N LYS A 61 -22.40 -26.83 6.77
CA LYS A 61 -21.38 -27.85 6.47
C LYS A 61 -20.33 -27.34 5.49
N ARG A 62 -20.71 -26.53 4.48
CA ARG A 62 -19.78 -25.88 3.54
C ARG A 62 -18.96 -24.78 4.23
N ARG A 63 -19.56 -23.90 5.03
CA ARG A 63 -18.83 -22.97 5.91
C ARG A 63 -17.93 -23.67 6.92
N LYS A 64 -18.28 -24.89 7.38
CA LYS A 64 -17.45 -25.68 8.29
C LYS A 64 -16.34 -26.45 7.56
N LEU A 65 -16.47 -26.69 6.24
CA LEU A 65 -15.43 -27.25 5.36
C LEU A 65 -14.49 -26.15 4.82
N GLU A 66 -15.00 -24.99 4.43
CA GLU A 66 -14.19 -23.83 4.04
C GLU A 66 -13.39 -23.25 5.23
N PHE A 67 -13.81 -23.53 6.48
CA PHE A 67 -13.10 -23.14 7.72
C PHE A 67 -12.16 -24.25 8.25
N ARG A 68 -12.00 -25.36 7.51
CA ARG A 68 -11.23 -26.51 7.98
C ARG A 68 -9.84 -26.66 7.37
N ASP A 69 -9.50 -25.90 6.35
CA ASP A 69 -8.25 -26.12 5.62
C ASP A 69 -7.45 -24.82 5.42
N THR A 70 -6.96 -24.26 6.51
CA THR A 70 -5.62 -23.75 6.69
C THR A 70 -5.44 -23.50 8.18
N VAL A 71 -5.03 -24.54 8.90
CA VAL A 71 -4.39 -24.33 10.20
C VAL A 71 -3.08 -23.62 9.89
N VAL A 72 -3.10 -22.28 9.93
CA VAL A 72 -1.88 -21.49 9.86
C VAL A 72 -1.00 -22.02 11.00
N GLN A 73 0.05 -22.74 10.64
CA GLN A 73 0.99 -23.24 11.63
C GLN A 73 1.67 -22.03 12.24
N SER A 74 1.37 -21.75 13.50
CA SER A 74 2.03 -20.70 14.26
C SER A 74 2.99 -21.32 15.29
N VAL A 75 4.20 -20.77 15.37
CA VAL A 75 5.21 -21.15 16.34
C VAL A 75 5.51 -19.96 17.23
N THR A 76 5.37 -20.11 18.54
CA THR A 76 5.69 -19.01 19.47
C THR A 76 7.20 -18.69 19.46
N LEU A 77 7.52 -17.41 19.41
CA LEU A 77 8.88 -16.87 19.50
C LEU A 77 9.21 -16.35 20.90
N SER A 78 8.29 -16.49 21.86
CA SER A 78 8.41 -15.91 23.21
C SER A 78 9.61 -16.43 24.01
N HIS A 79 10.18 -17.55 23.60
CA HIS A 79 11.35 -18.18 24.26
C HIS A 79 12.67 -17.82 23.58
N GLU A 80 12.65 -17.21 22.43
CA GLU A 80 13.86 -16.77 21.75
C GLU A 80 14.54 -15.63 22.51
N PRO A 81 15.88 -15.66 22.64
CA PRO A 81 16.63 -14.72 23.49
C PRO A 81 16.32 -13.24 23.19
N GLN A 82 16.20 -12.87 21.92
CA GLN A 82 15.91 -11.49 21.52
C GLN A 82 14.52 -11.04 21.97
N PHE A 83 13.49 -11.88 21.89
CA PHE A 83 12.14 -11.54 22.36
C PHE A 83 12.02 -11.56 23.88
N VAL A 84 12.80 -12.41 24.57
CA VAL A 84 12.91 -12.38 26.03
C VAL A 84 13.57 -11.07 26.49
N ALA A 85 14.64 -10.65 25.81
CA ALA A 85 15.33 -9.39 26.09
C ALA A 85 14.41 -8.18 25.84
N LEU A 86 13.72 -8.14 24.70
CA LEU A 86 12.75 -7.08 24.37
C LEU A 86 11.64 -6.99 25.42
N ARG A 87 11.07 -8.13 25.84
CA ARG A 87 10.01 -8.15 26.85
C ARG A 87 10.48 -7.60 28.19
N ARG A 88 11.69 -7.98 28.66
CA ARG A 88 12.27 -7.45 29.89
C ARG A 88 12.52 -5.96 29.83
N TRP A 89 13.06 -5.49 28.71
CA TRP A 89 13.34 -4.09 28.46
C TRP A 89 12.04 -3.24 28.45
N LEU A 90 10.97 -3.75 27.85
CA LEU A 90 9.64 -3.12 27.84
C LEU A 90 9.01 -3.12 29.24
N GLN A 91 9.13 -4.21 30.01
CA GLN A 91 8.64 -4.28 31.39
C GLN A 91 9.28 -3.23 32.29
N GLN A 92 10.59 -2.98 32.17
CA GLN A 92 11.29 -1.92 32.89
C GLN A 92 10.76 -0.52 32.53
N ARG A 93 10.15 -0.36 31.37
CA ARG A 93 9.50 0.86 30.87
C ARG A 93 7.99 0.90 31.10
N GLY A 94 7.45 -0.09 31.86
CA GLY A 94 6.05 -0.16 32.30
C GLY A 94 5.11 -0.78 31.29
N PHE A 95 5.61 -1.46 30.24
CA PHE A 95 4.78 -2.20 29.30
C PHE A 95 4.84 -3.70 29.56
N SER A 96 3.67 -4.35 29.57
CA SER A 96 3.55 -5.80 29.63
C SER A 96 2.29 -6.23 28.89
N SER A 97 2.43 -7.11 27.92
CA SER A 97 1.29 -7.74 27.26
C SER A 97 0.96 -9.07 27.90
N LYS A 98 -0.32 -9.27 28.28
CA LYS A 98 -0.88 -10.55 28.72
C LYS A 98 -1.69 -11.25 27.64
N LEU A 99 -2.15 -10.49 26.65
CA LEU A 99 -3.06 -10.98 25.60
C LEU A 99 -2.32 -11.47 24.36
N LEU A 100 -1.16 -10.89 24.06
CA LEU A 100 -0.42 -11.11 22.83
C LEU A 100 0.99 -11.62 23.11
N VAL A 101 1.49 -12.50 22.25
CA VAL A 101 2.87 -12.98 22.27
C VAL A 101 3.45 -13.01 20.86
N PRO A 102 4.75 -12.73 20.69
CA PRO A 102 5.44 -12.89 19.42
C PRO A 102 5.36 -14.34 18.94
N ALA A 103 5.00 -14.52 17.68
CA ALA A 103 4.93 -15.80 17.02
C ALA A 103 5.36 -15.68 15.55
N HIS A 104 5.74 -16.78 14.93
CA HIS A 104 5.96 -16.91 13.50
C HIS A 104 4.76 -17.61 12.89
N PHE A 105 4.22 -17.05 11.79
CA PHE A 105 3.12 -17.58 11.01
C PHE A 105 3.63 -17.95 9.61
N SER A 106 3.09 -19.02 9.04
CA SER A 106 3.55 -19.55 7.75
C SER A 106 3.32 -18.59 6.57
N ASP A 107 2.30 -17.74 6.67
CA ASP A 107 1.83 -16.84 5.61
C ASP A 107 2.37 -15.41 5.74
N THR A 108 2.56 -14.92 6.97
CA THR A 108 2.91 -13.51 7.22
C THR A 108 4.24 -13.34 7.97
N GLY A 109 4.94 -14.43 8.26
CA GLY A 109 6.18 -14.38 9.00
C GLY A 109 5.96 -14.03 10.48
N ARG A 110 6.79 -13.12 11.04
CA ARG A 110 6.70 -12.72 12.44
C ARG A 110 5.49 -11.82 12.67
N GLY A 111 4.75 -12.11 13.74
CA GLY A 111 3.56 -11.36 14.13
C GLY A 111 3.23 -11.52 15.60
N LEU A 112 2.04 -11.11 16.02
CA LEU A 112 1.55 -11.28 17.38
C LEU A 112 0.37 -12.27 17.41
N MET A 113 0.49 -13.30 18.26
CA MET A 113 -0.53 -14.31 18.49
C MET A 113 -1.32 -14.01 19.75
N THR A 114 -2.64 -14.19 19.72
CA THR A 114 -3.52 -14.05 20.86
C THR A 114 -3.42 -15.26 21.80
N LEU A 115 -3.29 -15.03 23.09
CA LEU A 115 -3.33 -16.10 24.12
C LEU A 115 -4.73 -16.41 24.62
N GLU A 116 -5.65 -15.45 24.52
CA GLU A 116 -7.05 -15.53 24.90
C GLU A 116 -7.92 -14.87 23.84
N PRO A 117 -9.23 -15.19 23.79
CA PRO A 117 -10.15 -14.50 22.88
C PRO A 117 -10.23 -13.02 23.25
N ILE A 118 -10.07 -12.16 22.26
CA ILE A 118 -10.19 -10.71 22.40
C ILE A 118 -11.58 -10.28 21.95
N LYS A 119 -12.28 -9.55 22.80
CA LYS A 119 -13.63 -9.04 22.49
C LYS A 119 -13.56 -7.83 21.56
N ALA A 120 -14.63 -7.61 20.82
CA ALA A 120 -14.83 -6.37 20.07
C ALA A 120 -14.78 -5.16 21.03
N GLY A 121 -14.11 -4.09 20.60
CA GLY A 121 -13.87 -2.89 21.40
C GLY A 121 -12.78 -3.02 22.47
N ALA A 122 -12.08 -4.16 22.55
CA ALA A 122 -11.05 -4.35 23.56
C ALA A 122 -9.71 -3.72 23.15
N LEU A 123 -9.02 -3.17 24.13
CA LEU A 123 -7.65 -2.66 23.97
C LEU A 123 -6.70 -3.83 23.71
N LEU A 124 -5.96 -3.77 22.59
CA LEU A 124 -4.93 -4.75 22.23
C LEU A 124 -3.59 -4.42 22.87
N ILE A 125 -3.15 -3.19 22.71
CA ILE A 125 -1.85 -2.67 23.16
C ILE A 125 -2.06 -1.25 23.68
N SER A 126 -1.46 -0.95 24.85
CA SER A 126 -1.24 0.41 25.36
C SER A 126 0.24 0.55 25.67
N LEU A 127 0.98 1.19 24.76
CA LEU A 127 2.44 1.29 24.81
C LEU A 127 2.84 2.64 25.38
N PRO A 128 3.46 2.72 26.60
CA PRO A 128 3.87 3.98 27.21
C PRO A 128 4.83 4.78 26.32
N GLU A 129 4.73 6.12 26.35
CA GLU A 129 5.58 7.03 25.56
C GLU A 129 7.08 6.72 25.69
N LYS A 130 7.55 6.35 26.87
CA LYS A 130 8.95 5.97 27.12
C LYS A 130 9.41 4.68 26.41
N CYS A 131 8.48 3.94 25.83
CA CYS A 131 8.78 2.81 24.95
C CYS A 131 8.85 3.22 23.47
N LEU A 132 8.47 4.45 23.12
CA LEU A 132 8.48 4.96 21.75
C LEU A 132 9.83 5.62 21.43
N LEU A 133 10.37 5.31 20.26
CA LEU A 133 11.52 6.01 19.70
C LEU A 133 11.00 7.12 18.75
N THR A 134 11.09 8.34 19.23
CA THR A 134 10.67 9.57 18.53
C THR A 134 11.86 10.50 18.35
N THR A 135 11.72 11.53 17.54
CA THR A 135 12.73 12.58 17.43
C THR A 135 13.04 13.27 18.78
N SER A 136 12.04 13.38 19.66
CA SER A 136 12.24 13.88 21.02
C SER A 136 13.16 12.96 21.84
N THR A 137 13.00 11.63 21.70
CA THR A 137 13.90 10.65 22.31
C THR A 137 15.34 10.83 21.79
N VAL A 138 15.50 10.98 20.49
CA VAL A 138 16.80 11.19 19.84
C VAL A 138 17.47 12.49 20.29
N LEU A 139 16.74 13.59 20.34
CA LEU A 139 17.27 14.89 20.78
C LEU A 139 17.67 14.92 22.27
N ARG A 140 17.15 14.00 23.09
CA ARG A 140 17.56 13.82 24.50
C ARG A 140 18.70 12.81 24.67
N SER A 141 19.07 12.07 23.65
CA SER A 141 20.13 11.08 23.68
C SER A 141 21.53 11.70 23.57
N TYR A 142 22.55 10.84 23.63
CA TYR A 142 23.96 11.20 23.47
C TYR A 142 24.30 11.89 22.14
N ILE A 143 23.55 11.63 21.05
CA ILE A 143 23.73 12.32 19.78
C ILE A 143 22.97 13.65 19.68
N GLY A 144 22.07 13.92 20.61
CA GLY A 144 21.18 15.09 20.56
C GLY A 144 21.92 16.42 20.56
N GLU A 145 23.00 16.56 21.32
CA GLU A 145 23.78 17.80 21.36
C GLU A 145 24.47 18.12 20.02
N TYR A 146 24.91 17.10 19.28
CA TYR A 146 25.46 17.26 17.95
C TYR A 146 24.41 17.73 16.96
N MET A 147 23.19 17.14 17.01
CA MET A 147 22.05 17.52 16.17
C MET A 147 21.61 18.96 16.44
N LYS A 148 21.53 19.37 17.72
CA LYS A 148 21.13 20.73 18.10
C LYS A 148 22.11 21.81 17.62
N ARG A 149 23.39 21.48 17.53
CA ARG A 149 24.45 22.38 17.07
C ARG A 149 24.63 22.43 15.56
N TRP A 150 24.18 21.35 14.87
CA TRP A 150 24.34 21.27 13.43
C TRP A 150 23.46 22.26 12.68
N LYS A 151 24.01 22.87 11.62
CA LYS A 151 23.30 23.81 10.74
C LYS A 151 23.58 23.50 9.27
N PRO A 152 22.57 23.52 8.39
CA PRO A 152 21.13 23.71 8.70
C PRO A 152 20.58 22.53 9.52
N PRO A 153 19.42 22.70 10.23
CA PRO A 153 18.80 21.61 10.98
C PRO A 153 18.49 20.39 10.09
N ILE A 154 18.72 19.20 10.61
CA ILE A 154 18.51 17.95 9.87
C ILE A 154 17.03 17.55 9.83
N ALA A 155 16.66 16.72 8.85
CA ALA A 155 15.32 16.18 8.74
C ALA A 155 14.98 15.23 9.90
N PRO A 156 13.70 15.18 10.37
CA PRO A 156 13.24 14.24 11.40
C PRO A 156 13.57 12.77 11.07
N LEU A 157 13.38 12.38 9.82
CA LEU A 157 13.72 11.04 9.33
C LEU A 157 15.22 10.74 9.49
N LEU A 158 16.10 11.67 9.10
CA LEU A 158 17.54 11.50 9.23
C LEU A 158 17.96 11.37 10.70
N ALA A 159 17.33 12.13 11.60
CA ALA A 159 17.61 12.04 13.04
C ALA A 159 17.33 10.63 13.58
N LEU A 160 16.18 10.03 13.23
CA LEU A 160 15.84 8.65 13.61
C LEU A 160 16.79 7.63 12.98
N CYS A 161 17.10 7.76 11.69
CA CYS A 161 18.04 6.88 11.00
C CYS A 161 19.44 6.93 11.65
N THR A 162 19.94 8.13 11.94
CA THR A 162 21.25 8.31 12.59
C THR A 162 21.28 7.61 13.94
N PHE A 163 20.22 7.75 14.74
CA PHE A 163 20.13 7.10 16.04
C PHE A 163 20.09 5.57 15.92
N LEU A 164 19.27 5.02 15.02
CA LEU A 164 19.21 3.57 14.80
C LEU A 164 20.55 2.98 14.36
N ILE A 165 21.28 3.66 13.46
CA ILE A 165 22.62 3.23 13.03
C ILE A 165 23.59 3.25 14.21
N SER A 166 23.58 4.32 15.00
CA SER A 166 24.46 4.45 16.18
C SER A 166 24.17 3.36 17.22
N GLU A 167 22.91 3.13 17.57
CA GLU A 167 22.50 2.07 18.51
C GLU A 167 22.89 0.67 18.01
N ARG A 168 22.72 0.42 16.69
CA ARG A 168 23.16 -0.83 16.07
C ARG A 168 24.68 -1.02 16.16
N HIS A 169 25.45 0.04 15.94
CA HIS A 169 26.90 0.02 16.02
C HIS A 169 27.40 -0.21 17.44
N PHE A 170 26.84 0.46 18.43
CA PHE A 170 27.21 0.27 19.85
C PHE A 170 26.85 -1.11 20.42
N GLY A 171 25.95 -1.82 19.79
CA GLY A 171 25.66 -3.22 20.10
C GLY A 171 25.33 -3.45 21.57
N GLN A 172 26.16 -4.17 22.32
CA GLN A 172 25.89 -4.50 23.72
C GLN A 172 25.83 -3.28 24.66
N LEU A 173 26.39 -2.16 24.27
CA LEU A 173 26.40 -0.93 25.05
C LEU A 173 25.17 -0.06 24.76
N ALA A 174 24.38 -0.39 23.71
CA ALA A 174 23.24 0.40 23.27
C ALA A 174 22.01 0.17 24.16
N GLU A 175 21.36 1.27 24.56
CA GLU A 175 20.13 1.23 25.36
C GLU A 175 18.96 0.57 24.60
N TRP A 176 18.90 0.77 23.29
CA TRP A 176 17.82 0.26 22.41
C TRP A 176 18.17 -1.08 21.77
N LYS A 177 19.29 -1.71 22.15
CA LYS A 177 19.69 -3.02 21.62
C LYS A 177 18.56 -4.06 21.62
N PRO A 178 17.75 -4.23 22.68
CA PRO A 178 16.69 -5.24 22.67
C PRO A 178 15.63 -5.02 21.57
N TYR A 179 15.44 -3.76 21.15
CA TYR A 179 14.60 -3.44 20.00
C TYR A 179 15.33 -3.66 18.67
N ILE A 180 16.58 -3.19 18.57
CA ILE A 180 17.40 -3.36 17.36
C ILE A 180 17.55 -4.84 16.97
N ASP A 181 17.72 -5.73 17.95
CA ASP A 181 17.89 -7.17 17.72
C ASP A 181 16.65 -7.86 17.13
N VAL A 182 15.46 -7.28 17.29
CA VAL A 182 14.22 -7.80 16.70
C VAL A 182 13.83 -7.13 15.41
N LEU A 183 14.51 -6.06 14.99
CA LEU A 183 14.28 -5.46 13.68
C LEU A 183 14.74 -6.41 12.56
N PRO A 184 14.10 -6.39 11.38
CA PRO A 184 14.59 -7.12 10.21
C PRO A 184 16.02 -6.71 9.88
N GLN A 185 16.83 -7.66 9.45
CA GLN A 185 18.21 -7.37 9.01
C GLN A 185 18.24 -6.88 7.56
N LYS A 186 17.29 -7.30 6.75
CA LYS A 186 17.07 -6.89 5.36
C LYS A 186 15.58 -6.61 5.14
N TYR A 187 15.29 -5.89 4.07
CA TYR A 187 13.91 -5.54 3.68
C TYR A 187 13.68 -5.90 2.21
N THR A 188 12.43 -6.14 1.87
CA THR A 188 11.93 -6.37 0.52
C THR A 188 11.29 -5.11 -0.08
N CYS A 189 11.69 -3.92 0.41
CA CYS A 189 11.32 -2.64 -0.19
C CYS A 189 12.16 -2.37 -1.43
N PRO A 190 11.66 -1.60 -2.41
CA PRO A 190 12.38 -1.28 -3.66
C PRO A 190 13.75 -0.65 -3.47
N ALA A 191 14.00 0.03 -2.35
CA ALA A 191 15.34 0.52 -2.00
C ALA A 191 16.42 -0.59 -1.94
N TYR A 192 16.02 -1.85 -1.76
CA TYR A 192 16.89 -3.04 -1.75
C TYR A 192 16.94 -3.77 -3.10
N PHE A 193 16.05 -3.46 -4.04
CA PHE A 193 15.95 -4.19 -5.30
C PHE A 193 17.17 -3.96 -6.19
N SER A 194 17.63 -5.03 -6.82
CA SER A 194 18.61 -4.94 -7.90
C SER A 194 17.95 -4.39 -9.18
N ASP A 195 18.75 -4.07 -10.19
CA ASP A 195 18.23 -3.58 -11.46
C ASP A 195 17.35 -4.64 -12.15
N GLU A 196 17.74 -5.93 -12.06
CA GLU A 196 16.98 -7.05 -12.61
C GLU A 196 15.59 -7.19 -11.98
N VAL A 197 15.48 -6.95 -10.66
CA VAL A 197 14.19 -6.98 -9.94
C VAL A 197 13.33 -5.77 -10.33
N ILE A 198 13.95 -4.58 -10.48
CA ILE A 198 13.22 -3.38 -10.91
C ILE A 198 12.66 -3.56 -12.34
N GLU A 199 13.38 -4.22 -13.23
CA GLU A 199 12.93 -4.48 -14.60
C GLU A 199 11.68 -5.37 -14.70
N VAL A 200 11.40 -6.22 -13.73
CA VAL A 200 10.23 -7.09 -13.70
C VAL A 200 9.05 -6.54 -12.89
N LEU A 201 9.19 -5.32 -12.34
CA LEU A 201 8.08 -4.58 -11.76
C LEU A 201 7.09 -4.11 -12.84
N PRO A 202 5.80 -3.89 -12.51
CA PRO A 202 4.86 -3.15 -13.35
C PRO A 202 5.45 -1.82 -13.83
N GLY A 203 5.19 -1.44 -15.09
CA GLY A 203 5.83 -0.27 -15.72
C GLY A 203 5.74 1.01 -14.89
N ASN A 204 4.56 1.30 -14.36
CA ASN A 204 4.31 2.47 -13.51
C ASN A 204 5.02 2.46 -12.14
N MET A 205 5.55 1.32 -11.72
CA MET A 205 6.31 1.19 -10.46
C MET A 205 7.81 1.37 -10.63
N ARG A 206 8.35 1.12 -11.82
CA ARG A 206 9.81 1.15 -12.05
C ARG A 206 10.42 2.50 -11.69
N ASP A 207 9.83 3.59 -12.18
CA ASP A 207 10.32 4.94 -11.88
C ASP A 207 10.23 5.26 -10.39
N LYS A 208 9.15 4.84 -9.71
CA LYS A 208 8.97 5.02 -8.27
C LYS A 208 10.01 4.23 -7.45
N ALA A 209 10.34 3.02 -7.89
CA ALA A 209 11.37 2.19 -7.26
C ALA A 209 12.76 2.80 -7.40
N LEU A 210 13.10 3.28 -8.62
CA LEU A 210 14.34 4.00 -8.88
C LEU A 210 14.42 5.31 -8.09
N GLU A 211 13.33 6.06 -8.01
CA GLU A 211 13.25 7.29 -7.21
C GLU A 211 13.46 7.00 -5.70
N GLN A 212 12.86 5.92 -5.17
CA GLN A 212 13.06 5.53 -3.78
C GLN A 212 14.54 5.21 -3.50
N ARG A 213 15.20 4.47 -4.40
CA ARG A 213 16.63 4.15 -4.30
C ARG A 213 17.50 5.41 -4.39
N ALA A 214 17.18 6.31 -5.32
CA ALA A 214 17.88 7.58 -5.48
C ALA A 214 17.73 8.48 -4.24
N LYS A 215 16.56 8.53 -3.60
CA LYS A 215 16.32 9.28 -2.35
C LYS A 215 17.25 8.82 -1.22
N VAL A 216 17.43 7.50 -1.06
CA VAL A 216 18.34 6.96 -0.03
C VAL A 216 19.79 7.36 -0.36
N GLN A 217 20.17 7.31 -1.64
CA GLN A 217 21.52 7.72 -2.09
C GLN A 217 21.76 9.22 -1.89
N GLU A 218 20.77 10.04 -2.18
CA GLU A 218 20.84 11.49 -1.97
C GLU A 218 20.92 11.82 -0.47
N LEU A 219 20.12 11.13 0.35
CA LEU A 219 20.17 11.28 1.81
C LEU A 219 21.56 10.93 2.36
N GLN A 220 22.20 9.86 1.85
CA GLN A 220 23.56 9.50 2.21
C GLN A 220 24.54 10.62 1.87
N THR A 221 24.56 11.07 0.61
CA THR A 221 25.53 12.05 0.13
C THR A 221 25.36 13.42 0.78
N SER A 222 24.14 13.88 0.95
CA SER A 222 23.85 15.17 1.61
C SER A 222 24.14 15.17 3.12
N SER A 223 24.21 13.99 3.74
CA SER A 223 24.43 13.86 5.19
C SER A 223 25.87 13.60 5.61
N LEU A 224 26.83 13.44 4.66
CA LEU A 224 28.23 13.12 4.96
C LEU A 224 28.87 14.11 5.94
N GLY A 225 28.65 15.42 5.74
CA GLY A 225 29.17 16.45 6.63
C GLY A 225 28.60 16.35 8.06
N PHE A 226 27.32 16.06 8.17
CA PHE A 226 26.70 15.82 9.47
C PHE A 226 27.25 14.55 10.15
N PHE A 227 27.37 13.45 9.42
CA PHE A 227 27.96 12.23 9.96
C PHE A 227 29.41 12.42 10.42
N SER A 228 30.21 13.16 9.65
CA SER A 228 31.59 13.52 10.04
C SER A 228 31.64 14.28 11.37
N SER A 229 30.66 15.13 11.66
CA SER A 229 30.58 15.86 12.93
C SER A 229 30.36 14.97 14.14
N LEU A 230 29.87 13.75 13.94
CA LEU A 230 29.64 12.76 15.00
C LEU A 230 30.92 11.96 15.35
N GLN A 231 32.04 12.12 14.65
CA GLN A 231 33.29 11.37 14.90
C GLN A 231 33.70 11.28 16.38
N PRO A 232 33.55 12.33 17.21
CA PRO A 232 33.95 12.24 18.62
C PRO A 232 33.16 11.19 19.44
N LEU A 233 32.02 10.71 18.92
CA LEU A 233 31.22 9.65 19.60
C LEU A 233 31.69 8.24 19.27
N PHE A 234 32.50 8.09 18.22
CA PHE A 234 32.88 6.79 17.68
C PHE A 234 34.40 6.58 17.74
N SER A 235 34.81 5.41 18.19
CA SER A 235 36.22 5.00 18.19
C SER A 235 36.72 4.59 16.80
N GLN A 236 35.82 4.25 15.89
CA GLN A 236 36.09 3.92 14.50
C GLN A 236 35.76 5.10 13.58
N PRO A 237 36.34 5.18 12.38
CA PRO A 237 35.95 6.19 11.40
C PRO A 237 34.44 6.12 11.11
N VAL A 238 33.76 7.25 11.15
CA VAL A 238 32.30 7.36 10.95
C VAL A 238 31.86 6.88 9.58
N ASP A 239 32.72 6.98 8.56
CA ASP A 239 32.43 6.47 7.21
C ASP A 239 32.22 4.94 7.20
N GLY A 240 32.86 4.21 8.12
CA GLY A 240 32.62 2.77 8.32
C GLY A 240 31.36 2.47 9.13
N VAL A 241 30.79 3.46 9.83
CA VAL A 241 29.55 3.33 10.62
C VAL A 241 28.33 3.75 9.82
N PHE A 242 28.36 4.95 9.22
CA PHE A 242 27.27 5.54 8.45
C PHE A 242 27.40 5.21 6.95
N THR A 243 27.51 3.92 6.64
CA THR A 243 27.57 3.44 5.24
C THR A 243 26.23 3.57 4.54
N TYR A 244 26.22 3.51 3.22
CA TYR A 244 24.96 3.45 2.44
C TYR A 244 24.04 2.30 2.91
N ASP A 245 24.60 1.10 3.14
CA ASP A 245 23.83 -0.04 3.58
C ASP A 245 23.24 0.15 4.98
N ALA A 246 23.98 0.78 5.90
CA ALA A 246 23.47 1.11 7.22
C ALA A 246 22.35 2.16 7.14
N LEU A 247 22.50 3.18 6.29
CA LEU A 247 21.45 4.18 6.10
C LEU A 247 20.22 3.60 5.42
N ARG A 248 20.39 2.77 4.38
CA ARG A 248 19.30 2.07 3.70
C ARG A 248 18.50 1.21 4.67
N TRP A 249 19.19 0.44 5.53
CA TRP A 249 18.55 -0.35 6.58
C TRP A 249 17.75 0.51 7.55
N ALA A 250 18.34 1.58 8.07
CA ALA A 250 17.66 2.48 9.01
C ALA A 250 16.47 3.19 8.36
N TRP A 251 16.65 3.66 7.12
CA TRP A 251 15.59 4.29 6.34
C TRP A 251 14.39 3.35 6.14
N CYS A 252 14.63 2.09 5.74
CA CYS A 252 13.57 1.11 5.62
C CYS A 252 12.95 0.78 6.99
N SER A 253 13.75 0.66 8.07
CA SER A 253 13.24 0.42 9.42
C SER A 253 12.28 1.53 9.86
N VAL A 254 12.62 2.79 9.63
CA VAL A 254 11.75 3.91 9.99
C VAL A 254 10.49 3.90 9.12
N ASN A 255 10.62 3.81 7.80
CA ASN A 255 9.47 3.92 6.89
C ASN A 255 8.48 2.76 7.00
N THR A 256 8.93 1.54 7.33
CA THR A 256 8.05 0.36 7.40
C THR A 256 7.48 0.07 8.79
N ARG A 257 8.01 0.70 9.88
CA ARG A 257 7.69 0.30 11.27
C ARG A 257 7.27 1.42 12.20
N THR A 258 7.21 2.66 11.71
CA THR A 258 6.68 3.76 12.51
C THR A 258 5.15 3.76 12.51
N VAL A 259 4.57 4.14 13.64
CA VAL A 259 3.18 4.56 13.73
C VAL A 259 3.09 6.07 13.55
N TYR A 260 1.94 6.53 13.05
CA TYR A 260 1.67 7.95 12.91
C TYR A 260 1.48 8.59 14.29
N MET A 261 2.32 9.56 14.59
CA MET A 261 2.23 10.36 15.81
C MET A 261 2.75 11.76 15.52
N GLU A 262 1.88 12.75 15.54
CA GLU A 262 2.29 14.15 15.32
C GLU A 262 3.16 14.66 16.47
N HIS A 263 4.24 15.33 16.11
CA HIS A 263 5.15 15.97 17.06
C HIS A 263 5.17 17.48 16.85
N PRO A 264 5.28 18.26 17.93
CA PRO A 264 5.42 19.70 17.79
C PRO A 264 6.71 20.06 17.03
N PRO A 265 6.71 21.16 16.26
CA PRO A 265 7.90 21.66 15.61
C PRO A 265 9.07 21.85 16.59
N SER A 266 10.26 21.48 16.16
CA SER A 266 11.49 21.64 16.96
C SER A 266 12.45 22.61 16.25
N PRO A 267 13.04 23.59 16.96
CA PRO A 267 14.03 24.49 16.37
C PRO A 267 15.34 23.79 15.98
N TYR A 268 15.49 22.53 16.35
CA TYR A 268 16.67 21.70 16.09
C TYR A 268 16.50 20.75 14.92
N LEU A 269 15.30 20.69 14.32
CA LEU A 269 14.99 19.87 13.16
C LEU A 269 14.49 20.75 12.00
N SER A 270 14.59 20.26 10.78
CA SER A 270 14.02 20.96 9.63
C SER A 270 12.51 21.09 9.75
N MET A 271 11.92 21.94 8.92
CA MET A 271 10.46 22.17 8.89
C MET A 271 9.69 21.03 8.22
N GLU A 272 10.36 19.95 7.87
CA GLU A 272 9.70 18.76 7.34
C GLU A 272 8.76 18.15 8.37
N ARG A 273 7.74 17.46 7.87
CA ARG A 273 6.71 16.84 8.70
C ARG A 273 7.33 15.80 9.64
N ASN A 274 7.07 15.97 10.93
CA ASN A 274 7.58 15.09 11.99
C ASN A 274 6.41 14.28 12.58
N VAL A 275 6.19 13.09 12.02
CA VAL A 275 5.03 12.23 12.35
C VAL A 275 5.44 10.81 12.71
N TYR A 276 6.71 10.57 12.97
CA TYR A 276 7.27 9.23 13.14
C TYR A 276 7.40 8.85 14.61
N ALA A 277 6.88 7.68 14.99
CA ALA A 277 7.20 7.03 16.26
C ALA A 277 7.44 5.53 16.00
N LEU A 278 8.67 5.05 16.20
CA LEU A 278 8.93 3.61 16.22
C LEU A 278 8.38 3.04 17.52
N ALA A 279 7.58 1.99 17.41
CA ALA A 279 6.78 1.43 18.50
C ALA A 279 7.14 -0.05 18.75
N PRO A 280 8.22 -0.32 19.51
CA PRO A 280 8.68 -1.67 19.80
C PRO A 280 7.56 -2.58 20.31
N TYR A 281 7.48 -3.80 19.81
CA TYR A 281 6.43 -4.78 20.04
C TYR A 281 5.13 -4.51 19.28
N LEU A 282 4.61 -3.28 19.26
CA LEU A 282 3.41 -2.90 18.50
C LEU A 282 3.66 -3.08 16.99
N ASP A 283 4.87 -2.76 16.53
CA ASP A 283 5.32 -2.90 15.14
C ASP A 283 5.45 -4.36 14.65
N LEU A 284 5.18 -5.34 15.53
CA LEU A 284 5.00 -6.74 15.13
C LEU A 284 3.57 -7.08 14.67
N LEU A 285 2.60 -6.16 14.83
CA LEU A 285 1.25 -6.34 14.28
C LEU A 285 1.29 -6.23 12.76
N ASN A 286 0.86 -7.28 12.06
CA ASN A 286 0.80 -7.32 10.62
C ASN A 286 -0.48 -6.68 10.06
N HIS A 287 -0.47 -6.37 8.77
CA HIS A 287 -1.57 -5.77 8.04
C HIS A 287 -2.64 -6.80 7.63
N CYS A 288 -3.91 -6.42 7.78
CA CYS A 288 -5.04 -7.07 7.14
C CYS A 288 -6.06 -6.00 6.75
N PRO A 289 -6.44 -5.88 5.47
CA PRO A 289 -7.35 -4.83 5.00
C PRO A 289 -8.78 -4.98 5.55
N ALA A 290 -9.16 -6.20 5.97
CA ALA A 290 -10.48 -6.49 6.51
C ALA A 290 -10.65 -6.15 8.00
N VAL A 291 -9.55 -5.77 8.69
CA VAL A 291 -9.56 -5.48 10.13
C VAL A 291 -9.71 -4.00 10.37
N GLN A 292 -10.56 -3.63 11.32
CA GLN A 292 -10.70 -2.26 11.79
C GLN A 292 -10.11 -2.14 13.19
N VAL A 293 -9.35 -1.09 13.41
CA VAL A 293 -8.76 -0.76 14.70
C VAL A 293 -8.91 0.74 14.99
N GLU A 294 -8.94 1.07 16.26
CA GLU A 294 -8.80 2.44 16.74
C GLU A 294 -7.39 2.61 17.25
N ALA A 295 -6.68 3.62 16.75
CA ALA A 295 -5.30 3.89 17.11
C ALA A 295 -5.10 5.37 17.45
N GLY A 296 -4.26 5.65 18.43
CA GLY A 296 -3.90 7.01 18.78
C GLY A 296 -3.08 7.13 20.04
N PHE A 297 -2.55 8.34 20.29
CA PHE A 297 -1.82 8.65 21.50
C PHE A 297 -2.76 9.29 22.53
N SER A 298 -2.91 8.66 23.69
CA SER A 298 -3.79 9.10 24.76
C SER A 298 -3.15 8.78 26.12
N GLN A 299 -3.31 9.69 27.08
CA GLN A 299 -2.86 9.52 28.49
C GLN A 299 -1.41 9.04 28.64
N GLY A 300 -0.50 9.51 27.76
CA GLY A 300 0.92 9.14 27.80
C GLY A 300 1.25 7.75 27.24
N SER A 301 0.34 7.13 26.51
CA SER A 301 0.53 5.87 25.83
C SER A 301 0.01 5.90 24.40
N TYR A 302 0.63 5.14 23.51
CA TYR A 302 0.07 4.85 22.19
C TYR A 302 -0.80 3.59 22.28
N GLU A 303 -2.06 3.74 21.93
CA GLU A 303 -3.07 2.73 22.13
C GLU A 303 -3.60 2.18 20.81
N ILE A 304 -3.83 0.85 20.78
CA ILE A 304 -4.50 0.15 19.68
C ILE A 304 -5.66 -0.65 20.27
N GLY A 305 -6.87 -0.32 19.85
CA GLY A 305 -8.10 -1.04 20.16
C GLY A 305 -8.59 -1.87 18.97
N SER A 306 -9.11 -3.08 19.21
CA SER A 306 -9.71 -3.93 18.17
C SER A 306 -11.20 -3.64 18.08
N VAL A 307 -11.68 -3.28 16.88
CA VAL A 307 -13.13 -3.08 16.67
C VAL A 307 -13.89 -4.41 16.60
N GLN A 308 -13.28 -5.45 16.03
CA GLN A 308 -13.99 -6.72 15.69
C GLN A 308 -13.70 -7.87 16.66
N GLY A 309 -12.65 -7.79 17.46
CA GLY A 309 -12.18 -8.89 18.29
C GLY A 309 -11.37 -9.95 17.51
N CYS A 310 -10.80 -10.91 18.22
CA CYS A 310 -9.96 -11.98 17.67
C CYS A 310 -10.10 -13.24 18.50
N ASN A 311 -10.06 -14.43 17.88
CA ASN A 311 -10.13 -15.70 18.59
C ASN A 311 -8.75 -16.05 19.20
N ARG A 312 -8.77 -16.98 20.17
CA ARG A 312 -7.56 -17.50 20.80
C ARG A 312 -6.66 -18.19 19.78
N PHE A 313 -5.34 -18.01 19.90
CA PHE A 313 -4.30 -18.58 19.05
C PHE A 313 -4.36 -18.16 17.60
N GLN A 314 -5.07 -17.06 17.29
CA GLN A 314 -5.02 -16.43 15.99
C GLN A 314 -4.01 -15.27 15.99
N GLN A 315 -3.55 -14.93 14.81
CA GLN A 315 -2.76 -13.72 14.61
C GLN A 315 -3.65 -12.49 14.85
N ALA A 316 -3.13 -11.54 15.62
CA ALA A 316 -3.71 -10.22 15.74
C ALA A 316 -3.20 -9.34 14.59
N PHE A 317 -4.12 -8.70 13.88
CA PHE A 317 -3.85 -7.82 12.76
C PHE A 317 -4.32 -6.40 13.04
N ILE A 318 -3.73 -5.46 12.32
CA ILE A 318 -4.21 -4.10 12.18
C ILE A 318 -4.35 -3.75 10.70
N CYS A 319 -5.06 -2.69 10.36
CA CYS A 319 -5.08 -2.15 9.01
C CYS A 319 -4.10 -0.98 8.92
N TYR A 320 -3.11 -1.06 8.03
CA TYR A 320 -2.14 0.04 7.80
C TYR A 320 -2.76 1.18 6.98
N GLY A 321 -3.90 0.95 6.38
CA GLY A 321 -4.66 1.86 5.53
C GLY A 321 -5.28 1.12 4.34
N PRO A 322 -6.18 1.76 3.58
CA PRO A 322 -6.78 1.20 2.37
C PRO A 322 -5.80 1.28 1.19
N HIS A 323 -4.65 0.61 1.34
CA HIS A 323 -3.57 0.63 0.37
C HIS A 323 -3.71 -0.50 -0.64
N ASP A 324 -3.49 -0.21 -1.93
CA ASP A 324 -3.31 -1.23 -2.96
C ASP A 324 -1.97 -1.97 -2.79
N ASN A 325 -1.79 -3.09 -3.50
CA ASN A 325 -0.60 -3.92 -3.36
C ASN A 325 0.67 -3.24 -3.89
N GLN A 326 0.59 -2.36 -4.90
CA GLN A 326 1.76 -1.60 -5.34
C GLN A 326 2.26 -0.67 -4.25
N ARG A 327 1.34 0.01 -3.55
CA ARG A 327 1.67 0.86 -2.42
C ARG A 327 2.19 0.07 -1.21
N LEU A 328 1.59 -1.09 -0.90
CA LEU A 328 2.09 -1.98 0.16
C LEU A 328 3.52 -2.44 -0.13
N LEU A 329 3.85 -2.76 -1.38
CA LEU A 329 5.21 -3.11 -1.76
C LEU A 329 6.18 -1.93 -1.66
N LEU A 330 5.80 -0.76 -2.16
CA LEU A 330 6.65 0.44 -2.13
C LEU A 330 6.95 0.92 -0.71
N GLU A 331 5.93 0.94 0.17
CA GLU A 331 6.05 1.56 1.49
C GLU A 331 6.43 0.55 2.58
N TYR A 332 6.03 -0.73 2.45
CA TYR A 332 6.20 -1.75 3.50
C TYR A 332 6.98 -2.98 3.07
N GLY A 333 7.20 -3.18 1.77
CA GLY A 333 7.97 -4.30 1.26
C GLY A 333 7.22 -5.63 1.23
N PHE A 334 5.89 -5.65 1.16
CA PHE A 334 5.10 -6.87 1.04
C PHE A 334 3.88 -6.69 0.13
N VAL A 335 3.27 -7.80 -0.25
CA VAL A 335 2.03 -7.90 -1.02
C VAL A 335 1.01 -8.67 -0.21
N ALA A 336 -0.24 -8.20 -0.16
CA ALA A 336 -1.34 -8.88 0.53
C ALA A 336 -2.17 -9.70 -0.46
N THR A 337 -2.36 -10.98 -0.17
CA THR A 337 -3.19 -11.88 -0.98
C THR A 337 -4.67 -11.48 -0.90
N GLY A 338 -5.32 -11.37 -2.06
CA GLY A 338 -6.74 -11.04 -2.15
C GLY A 338 -7.11 -9.67 -1.58
N ASN A 339 -6.21 -8.70 -1.69
CA ASN A 339 -6.42 -7.35 -1.17
C ASN A 339 -7.55 -6.65 -1.94
N PRO A 340 -8.68 -6.28 -1.27
CA PRO A 340 -9.81 -5.65 -1.94
C PRO A 340 -9.51 -4.23 -2.48
N HIS A 341 -8.40 -3.62 -2.04
CA HIS A 341 -7.97 -2.31 -2.50
C HIS A 341 -7.00 -2.38 -3.69
N SER A 342 -6.62 -3.60 -4.11
CA SER A 342 -5.68 -3.76 -5.22
C SER A 342 -6.27 -3.33 -6.54
N VAL A 343 -5.44 -2.65 -7.33
CA VAL A 343 -5.77 -2.16 -8.66
C VAL A 343 -4.57 -2.36 -9.59
N VAL A 344 -4.85 -2.46 -10.88
CA VAL A 344 -3.84 -2.38 -11.93
C VAL A 344 -3.92 -0.99 -12.56
N TYR A 345 -2.81 -0.28 -12.60
CA TYR A 345 -2.73 1.07 -13.16
C TYR A 345 -2.55 1.04 -14.67
N VAL A 346 -3.21 1.99 -15.33
CA VAL A 346 -3.09 2.24 -16.77
C VAL A 346 -2.41 3.58 -16.95
N ASP A 347 -1.13 3.57 -17.30
CA ASP A 347 -0.37 4.79 -17.51
C ASP A 347 -0.56 5.39 -18.94
N GLN A 348 0.01 6.58 -19.15
CA GLN A 348 -0.05 7.27 -20.43
C GLN A 348 0.63 6.48 -21.55
N GLY A 349 1.68 5.72 -21.25
CA GLY A 349 2.39 4.89 -22.23
C GLY A 349 1.51 3.77 -22.76
N VAL A 350 0.78 3.09 -21.88
CA VAL A 350 -0.20 2.07 -22.24
C VAL A 350 -1.33 2.66 -23.09
N LEU A 351 -1.87 3.83 -22.72
CA LEU A 351 -2.88 4.52 -23.54
C LEU A 351 -2.33 4.83 -24.94
N TRP A 352 -1.10 5.34 -25.02
CA TRP A 352 -0.45 5.66 -26.28
C TRP A 352 -0.28 4.43 -27.21
N GLN A 353 0.05 3.30 -26.62
CA GLN A 353 0.23 2.04 -27.37
C GLN A 353 -1.09 1.42 -27.82
N CYS A 354 -2.08 1.40 -26.92
CA CYS A 354 -3.31 0.64 -27.12
C CYS A 354 -4.40 1.40 -27.89
N ILE A 355 -4.36 2.73 -27.93
CA ILE A 355 -5.36 3.51 -28.64
C ILE A 355 -5.05 3.58 -30.13
N SER A 356 -5.85 2.86 -30.90
CA SER A 356 -5.78 2.89 -32.36
C SER A 356 -6.31 4.22 -32.87
N THR A 357 -5.44 5.01 -33.51
CA THR A 357 -5.80 6.18 -34.29
C THR A 357 -4.85 6.31 -35.46
N THR A 358 -5.38 6.75 -36.61
CA THR A 358 -4.58 7.05 -37.80
C THR A 358 -3.83 8.38 -37.66
N ASP A 359 -4.29 9.25 -36.76
CA ASP A 359 -3.68 10.55 -36.51
C ASP A 359 -3.08 10.63 -35.10
N ARG A 360 -1.76 10.41 -35.04
CA ARG A 360 -0.96 10.49 -33.79
C ARG A 360 -0.92 11.90 -33.21
N ASN A 361 -1.05 12.94 -34.05
CA ASN A 361 -1.06 14.32 -33.57
C ASN A 361 -2.38 14.62 -32.84
N GLN A 362 -3.50 14.11 -33.33
CA GLN A 362 -4.78 14.22 -32.62
C GLN A 362 -4.73 13.47 -31.27
N LEU A 363 -4.12 12.29 -31.21
CA LEU A 363 -3.96 11.57 -29.96
C LEU A 363 -3.11 12.38 -28.97
N ALA A 364 -2.01 12.95 -29.40
CA ALA A 364 -1.16 13.80 -28.55
C ALA A 364 -1.92 15.00 -27.98
N GLN A 365 -2.73 15.69 -28.80
CA GLN A 365 -3.56 16.81 -28.36
C GLN A 365 -4.61 16.37 -27.34
N LYS A 366 -5.26 15.22 -27.55
CA LYS A 366 -6.24 14.64 -26.63
C LYS A 366 -5.62 14.26 -25.30
N LEU A 367 -4.46 13.60 -25.30
CA LEU A 367 -3.72 13.26 -24.08
C LEU A 367 -3.26 14.51 -23.34
N LEU A 368 -2.83 15.55 -24.05
CA LEU A 368 -2.49 16.84 -23.44
C LEU A 368 -3.71 17.49 -22.78
N PHE A 369 -4.89 17.42 -23.41
CA PHE A 369 -6.14 17.90 -22.83
C PHE A 369 -6.46 17.14 -21.53
N LEU A 370 -6.37 15.81 -21.54
CA LEU A 370 -6.60 14.97 -20.34
C LEU A 370 -5.61 15.32 -19.24
N LYS A 371 -4.33 15.49 -19.57
CA LYS A 371 -3.28 15.87 -18.62
C LYS A 371 -3.55 17.22 -17.96
N ASN A 372 -3.92 18.23 -18.75
CA ASN A 372 -4.20 19.60 -18.25
C ASN A 372 -5.45 19.67 -17.36
N ASN A 373 -6.30 18.63 -17.37
CA ASN A 373 -7.51 18.53 -16.57
C ASN A 373 -7.45 17.39 -15.55
N ASP A 374 -6.25 16.88 -15.22
CA ASP A 374 -5.99 15.83 -14.24
C ASP A 374 -6.74 14.50 -14.47
N PHE A 375 -7.03 14.17 -15.75
CA PHE A 375 -7.72 12.94 -16.13
C PHE A 375 -6.81 11.76 -16.46
N LEU A 376 -5.48 11.93 -16.47
CA LEU A 376 -4.53 10.86 -16.73
C LEU A 376 -4.03 10.16 -15.45
N GLU A 377 -4.41 10.68 -14.29
CA GLU A 377 -4.03 10.09 -13.02
C GLU A 377 -5.06 9.09 -12.53
N ASN A 378 -4.59 8.04 -11.84
CA ASN A 378 -5.45 7.03 -11.22
C ASN A 378 -6.43 6.35 -12.20
N LEU A 379 -6.00 6.10 -13.42
CA LEU A 379 -6.69 5.22 -14.35
C LEU A 379 -6.43 3.78 -13.95
N THR A 380 -7.47 3.06 -13.54
CA THR A 380 -7.27 1.74 -12.91
C THR A 380 -8.28 0.71 -13.37
N LEU A 381 -7.87 -0.56 -13.25
CA LEU A 381 -8.68 -1.75 -13.31
C LEU A 381 -8.71 -2.40 -11.92
N SER A 382 -9.86 -2.82 -11.44
CA SER A 382 -10.05 -3.46 -10.14
C SER A 382 -10.94 -4.71 -10.25
N LEU A 383 -11.18 -5.40 -9.15
CA LEU A 383 -12.16 -6.49 -9.11
C LEU A 383 -13.62 -6.02 -9.22
N ASP A 384 -13.88 -4.72 -9.21
CA ASP A 384 -15.19 -4.13 -9.54
C ASP A 384 -15.31 -3.76 -11.03
N GLY A 385 -14.23 -3.92 -11.80
CA GLY A 385 -14.14 -3.56 -13.21
C GLY A 385 -13.26 -2.33 -13.48
N PRO A 386 -13.29 -1.78 -14.71
CA PRO A 386 -12.60 -0.55 -15.05
C PRO A 386 -13.11 0.63 -14.22
N SER A 387 -12.20 1.45 -13.69
CA SER A 387 -12.58 2.63 -12.92
C SER A 387 -13.38 3.63 -13.75
N TRP A 388 -14.23 4.40 -13.05
CA TRP A 388 -14.94 5.52 -13.68
C TRP A 388 -13.98 6.47 -14.39
N ARG A 389 -12.81 6.75 -13.80
CA ARG A 389 -11.81 7.64 -14.44
C ARG A 389 -11.26 7.05 -15.73
N LEU A 390 -10.96 5.75 -15.78
CA LEU A 390 -10.49 5.09 -17.00
C LEU A 390 -11.54 5.16 -18.10
N MET A 391 -12.79 4.78 -17.80
CA MET A 391 -13.86 4.82 -18.80
C MET A 391 -14.18 6.24 -19.25
N THR A 392 -14.12 7.22 -18.36
CA THR A 392 -14.28 8.64 -18.70
C THR A 392 -13.15 9.14 -19.60
N ALA A 393 -11.90 8.80 -19.30
CA ALA A 393 -10.77 9.13 -20.16
C ALA A 393 -10.91 8.52 -21.55
N LEU A 394 -11.32 7.24 -21.64
CA LEU A 394 -11.58 6.58 -22.93
C LEU A 394 -12.73 7.25 -23.70
N ARG A 395 -13.84 7.63 -23.04
CA ARG A 395 -14.92 8.40 -23.67
C ARG A 395 -14.42 9.73 -24.24
N LEU A 396 -13.64 10.47 -23.47
CA LEU A 396 -13.03 11.72 -23.95
C LEU A 396 -12.08 11.48 -25.14
N LEU A 397 -11.29 10.43 -25.10
CA LEU A 397 -10.41 10.05 -26.21
C LEU A 397 -11.20 9.60 -27.47
N SER A 398 -12.38 9.05 -27.30
CA SER A 398 -13.24 8.65 -28.41
C SER A 398 -13.86 9.82 -29.17
N LEU A 399 -13.98 11.02 -28.55
CA LEU A 399 -14.56 12.20 -29.18
C LEU A 399 -13.73 12.67 -30.37
N LYS A 400 -14.39 13.16 -31.42
CA LYS A 400 -13.73 13.96 -32.45
C LYS A 400 -13.42 15.35 -31.90
N LEU A 401 -12.43 16.05 -32.45
CA LEU A 401 -12.02 17.38 -31.94
C LEU A 401 -13.21 18.38 -31.95
N GLU A 402 -14.09 18.32 -32.94
CA GLU A 402 -15.28 19.16 -33.01
C GLU A 402 -16.29 18.88 -31.87
N GLN A 403 -16.24 17.69 -31.28
CA GLN A 403 -17.11 17.23 -30.18
C GLN A 403 -16.54 17.54 -28.78
N TYR A 404 -15.36 18.13 -28.69
CA TYR A 404 -14.73 18.41 -27.38
C TYR A 404 -15.57 19.34 -26.52
N HIS A 405 -16.43 20.19 -27.10
CA HIS A 405 -17.38 20.96 -26.30
C HIS A 405 -18.33 20.11 -25.43
N LEU A 406 -18.50 18.81 -25.75
CA LEU A 406 -19.31 17.85 -24.98
C LEU A 406 -18.58 17.28 -23.73
N TRP A 407 -17.32 17.64 -23.51
CA TRP A 407 -16.53 17.05 -22.45
C TRP A 407 -17.18 17.12 -21.04
N LYS A 408 -17.89 18.25 -20.75
CA LYS A 408 -18.59 18.41 -19.47
C LYS A 408 -19.74 17.41 -19.30
N SER A 409 -20.47 17.12 -20.36
CA SER A 409 -21.54 16.09 -20.34
C SER A 409 -20.98 14.71 -20.17
N VAL A 410 -19.83 14.39 -20.80
CA VAL A 410 -19.12 13.12 -20.61
C VAL A 410 -18.69 12.94 -19.16
N LEU A 411 -18.21 14.00 -18.49
CA LEU A 411 -17.88 13.97 -17.07
C LEU A 411 -19.09 13.70 -16.18
N GLN A 412 -20.27 14.10 -16.61
CA GLN A 412 -21.54 13.81 -15.91
C GLN A 412 -22.09 12.41 -16.21
N GLY A 413 -21.35 11.59 -16.96
CA GLY A 413 -21.71 10.22 -17.31
C GLY A 413 -22.57 10.11 -18.58
N ALA A 414 -22.72 11.20 -19.36
CA ALA A 414 -23.47 11.13 -20.60
C ALA A 414 -22.79 10.23 -21.63
N VAL A 415 -23.58 9.33 -22.22
CA VAL A 415 -23.20 8.53 -23.38
C VAL A 415 -23.36 9.37 -24.64
N VAL A 416 -22.30 9.53 -25.42
CA VAL A 416 -22.31 10.34 -26.61
C VAL A 416 -23.03 9.62 -27.78
N SER A 417 -22.68 8.36 -27.98
CA SER A 417 -23.38 7.43 -28.89
C SER A 417 -22.99 5.98 -28.55
N GLN A 418 -23.78 5.02 -29.02
CA GLN A 418 -23.50 3.62 -28.84
C GLN A 418 -22.14 3.21 -29.46
N ASP A 419 -21.85 3.65 -30.69
CA ASP A 419 -20.58 3.38 -31.38
C ASP A 419 -19.36 3.87 -30.55
N ARG A 420 -19.51 4.97 -29.80
CA ARG A 420 -18.45 5.50 -28.94
C ARG A 420 -18.25 4.65 -27.70
N GLU A 421 -19.33 4.16 -27.09
CA GLU A 421 -19.22 3.24 -25.96
C GLU A 421 -18.62 1.90 -26.39
N GLU A 422 -18.98 1.37 -27.55
CA GLU A 422 -18.39 0.16 -28.12
C GLU A 422 -16.90 0.34 -28.37
N TRP A 423 -16.50 1.47 -28.95
CA TRP A 423 -15.09 1.83 -29.10
C TRP A 423 -14.35 1.90 -27.76
N CYS A 424 -14.98 2.46 -26.71
CA CYS A 424 -14.38 2.52 -25.36
C CYS A 424 -14.14 1.12 -24.77
N VAL A 425 -15.11 0.21 -24.91
CA VAL A 425 -14.97 -1.18 -24.47
C VAL A 425 -13.87 -1.90 -25.24
N GLU A 426 -13.78 -1.67 -26.57
CA GLU A 426 -12.70 -2.25 -27.38
C GLU A 426 -11.33 -1.68 -27.02
N ALA A 427 -11.25 -0.38 -26.73
CA ALA A 427 -10.01 0.23 -26.26
C ALA A 427 -9.59 -0.34 -24.89
N ALA A 428 -10.53 -0.50 -23.96
CA ALA A 428 -10.29 -1.13 -22.67
C ALA A 428 -9.84 -2.59 -22.80
N LEU A 429 -10.41 -3.36 -23.72
CA LEU A 429 -9.98 -4.73 -24.03
C LEU A 429 -8.54 -4.77 -24.54
N ARG A 430 -8.15 -3.86 -25.46
CA ARG A 430 -6.76 -3.77 -25.95
C ARG A 430 -5.79 -3.43 -24.82
N ILE A 431 -6.19 -2.53 -23.91
CA ILE A 431 -5.40 -2.21 -22.70
C ILE A 431 -5.22 -3.44 -21.84
N CYS A 432 -6.29 -4.20 -21.54
CA CYS A 432 -6.19 -5.43 -20.75
C CYS A 432 -5.26 -6.46 -21.41
N HIS A 433 -5.37 -6.68 -22.71
CA HIS A 433 -4.48 -7.62 -23.42
C HIS A 433 -3.02 -7.19 -23.36
N ASN A 434 -2.72 -5.91 -23.59
CA ASN A 434 -1.36 -5.38 -23.50
C ASN A 434 -0.77 -5.58 -22.10
N LEU A 435 -1.54 -5.27 -21.04
CA LEU A 435 -1.11 -5.44 -19.66
C LEU A 435 -0.95 -6.93 -19.28
N ILE A 436 -1.79 -7.82 -19.80
CA ILE A 436 -1.65 -9.28 -19.62
C ILE A 436 -0.35 -9.78 -20.27
N ASP A 437 -0.05 -9.32 -21.49
CA ASP A 437 1.18 -9.71 -22.20
C ASP A 437 2.44 -9.18 -21.47
N ASP A 438 2.39 -7.96 -20.93
CA ASP A 438 3.47 -7.39 -20.11
C ASP A 438 3.68 -8.18 -18.81
N ASN A 439 2.58 -8.52 -18.12
CA ASN A 439 2.59 -9.32 -16.91
C ASN A 439 3.16 -10.74 -17.17
N ALA A 440 2.73 -11.40 -18.24
CA ALA A 440 3.25 -12.71 -18.61
C ALA A 440 4.76 -12.69 -18.89
N ARG A 441 5.24 -11.67 -19.63
CA ARG A 441 6.69 -11.48 -19.86
C ARG A 441 7.47 -11.26 -18.58
N ALA A 442 6.89 -10.51 -17.63
CA ALA A 442 7.52 -10.28 -16.32
C ALA A 442 7.61 -11.59 -15.52
N LEU A 443 6.55 -12.39 -15.47
CA LEU A 443 6.52 -13.68 -14.77
C LEU A 443 7.52 -14.70 -15.39
N ASP A 444 7.59 -14.77 -16.72
CA ASP A 444 8.57 -15.61 -17.42
C ASP A 444 10.01 -15.21 -17.06
N LYS A 445 10.28 -13.90 -17.04
CA LYS A 445 11.60 -13.37 -16.66
C LYS A 445 11.94 -13.63 -15.19
N ILE A 446 10.96 -13.50 -14.28
CA ILE A 446 11.11 -13.85 -12.86
C ILE A 446 11.51 -15.32 -12.71
N SER A 447 10.83 -16.23 -13.41
CA SER A 447 11.17 -17.67 -13.40
C SER A 447 12.61 -17.92 -13.81
N GLN A 448 13.07 -17.29 -14.91
CA GLN A 448 14.45 -17.43 -15.40
C GLN A 448 15.48 -16.89 -14.41
N LEU A 449 15.21 -15.72 -13.79
CA LEU A 449 16.09 -15.12 -12.81
C LEU A 449 16.19 -15.97 -11.53
N THR A 450 15.10 -16.61 -11.12
CA THR A 450 15.04 -17.42 -9.90
C THR A 450 15.90 -18.67 -9.98
N GLU A 451 16.13 -19.26 -11.19
CA GLU A 451 16.95 -20.46 -11.37
C GLU A 451 18.39 -20.31 -10.86
N ASN A 452 18.95 -19.09 -10.91
CA ASN A 452 20.34 -18.81 -10.52
C ASN A 452 20.42 -17.78 -9.36
N ALA A 453 19.31 -17.48 -8.70
CA ALA A 453 19.24 -16.45 -7.67
C ALA A 453 19.85 -16.92 -6.34
N ASP A 454 20.57 -16.01 -5.67
CA ASP A 454 20.89 -16.19 -4.26
C ASP A 454 19.64 -16.00 -3.38
N ALA A 455 19.76 -16.29 -2.09
CA ALA A 455 18.64 -16.19 -1.16
C ALA A 455 18.04 -14.76 -1.08
N SER A 456 18.86 -13.72 -1.24
CA SER A 456 18.39 -12.33 -1.18
C SER A 456 17.61 -11.93 -2.44
N LEU A 457 18.10 -12.34 -3.59
CA LEU A 457 17.42 -12.10 -4.87
C LEU A 457 16.13 -12.92 -4.96
N THR A 458 16.15 -14.18 -4.47
CA THR A 458 14.95 -15.03 -4.41
C THR A 458 13.84 -14.39 -3.60
N GLU A 459 14.14 -13.81 -2.42
CA GLU A 459 13.13 -13.13 -1.59
C GLU A 459 12.55 -11.90 -2.31
N GLN A 460 13.37 -11.12 -3.01
CA GLN A 460 12.94 -9.96 -3.78
C GLN A 460 12.08 -10.36 -4.98
N LEU A 461 12.49 -11.38 -5.73
CA LEU A 461 11.72 -11.90 -6.87
C LEU A 461 10.37 -12.47 -6.41
N ALA A 462 10.34 -13.21 -5.29
CA ALA A 462 9.11 -13.81 -4.78
C ALA A 462 8.04 -12.76 -4.43
N VAL A 463 8.41 -11.61 -3.85
CA VAL A 463 7.43 -10.57 -3.56
C VAL A 463 6.92 -9.87 -4.82
N VAL A 464 7.76 -9.73 -5.86
CA VAL A 464 7.33 -9.19 -7.16
C VAL A 464 6.48 -10.19 -7.93
N GLU A 465 6.82 -11.49 -7.91
CA GLU A 465 6.00 -12.57 -8.46
C GLU A 465 4.60 -12.59 -7.83
N HIS A 466 4.52 -12.43 -6.50
CA HIS A 466 3.24 -12.34 -5.80
C HIS A 466 2.42 -11.12 -6.28
N LEU A 467 3.05 -9.95 -6.45
CA LEU A 467 2.38 -8.77 -7.01
C LEU A 467 1.85 -9.03 -8.41
N GLN A 468 2.68 -9.58 -9.30
CA GLN A 468 2.30 -9.88 -10.68
C GLN A 468 1.16 -10.91 -10.73
N GLY A 469 1.15 -11.90 -9.83
CA GLY A 469 0.07 -12.89 -9.72
C GLY A 469 -1.27 -12.28 -9.27
N GLU A 470 -1.26 -11.37 -8.29
CA GLU A 470 -2.47 -10.66 -7.86
C GLU A 470 -2.99 -9.74 -8.99
N GLU A 471 -2.11 -9.03 -9.71
CA GLU A 471 -2.49 -8.19 -10.85
C GLU A 471 -3.03 -9.02 -12.02
N GLN A 472 -2.47 -10.20 -12.29
CA GLN A 472 -2.97 -11.13 -13.30
C GLN A 472 -4.43 -11.54 -13.03
N GLY A 473 -4.78 -11.79 -11.76
CA GLY A 473 -6.14 -12.08 -11.34
C GLY A 473 -7.11 -10.93 -11.65
N ILE A 474 -6.71 -9.69 -11.37
CA ILE A 474 -7.50 -8.49 -11.67
C ILE A 474 -7.67 -8.31 -13.19
N LEU A 475 -6.61 -8.49 -13.96
CA LEU A 475 -6.64 -8.36 -15.42
C LEU A 475 -7.55 -9.41 -16.06
N GLY A 476 -7.45 -10.67 -15.63
CA GLY A 476 -8.31 -11.75 -16.11
C GLY A 476 -9.79 -11.47 -15.83
N PHE A 477 -10.13 -11.01 -14.65
CA PHE A 477 -11.49 -10.60 -14.30
C PHE A 477 -12.01 -9.47 -15.22
N ASN A 478 -11.21 -8.42 -15.42
CA ASN A 478 -11.60 -7.30 -16.30
C ASN A 478 -11.76 -7.72 -17.74
N LEU A 479 -10.92 -8.63 -18.25
CA LEU A 479 -11.06 -9.18 -19.60
C LEU A 479 -12.43 -9.86 -19.79
N GLU A 480 -12.85 -10.71 -18.84
CA GLU A 480 -14.15 -11.36 -18.88
C GLU A 480 -15.31 -10.35 -18.83
N VAL A 481 -15.25 -9.36 -17.94
CA VAL A 481 -16.29 -8.32 -17.82
C VAL A 481 -16.42 -7.52 -19.12
N LEU A 482 -15.31 -7.07 -19.67
CA LEU A 482 -15.31 -6.28 -20.91
C LEU A 482 -15.76 -7.09 -22.13
N GLN A 483 -15.40 -8.36 -22.23
CA GLN A 483 -15.89 -9.26 -23.29
C GLN A 483 -17.41 -9.46 -23.21
N ARG A 484 -17.96 -9.65 -22.01
CA ARG A 484 -19.41 -9.74 -21.81
C ARG A 484 -20.12 -8.44 -22.22
N LEU A 485 -19.52 -7.27 -21.93
CA LEU A 485 -20.05 -5.97 -22.37
C LEU A 485 -20.02 -5.85 -23.89
N LYS A 486 -18.90 -6.23 -24.54
CA LYS A 486 -18.79 -6.23 -26.02
C LYS A 486 -19.85 -7.09 -26.68
N ASN A 487 -20.06 -8.32 -26.18
CA ASN A 487 -21.07 -9.23 -26.72
C ASN A 487 -22.49 -8.68 -26.62
N LYS A 488 -22.83 -7.89 -25.57
CA LYS A 488 -24.13 -7.23 -25.47
C LYS A 488 -24.37 -6.23 -26.59
N PHE A 489 -23.36 -5.47 -27.00
CA PHE A 489 -23.48 -4.55 -28.13
C PHE A 489 -23.71 -5.30 -29.46
N CYS A 490 -23.03 -6.44 -29.70
CA CYS A 490 -23.21 -7.25 -30.90
C CYS A 490 -24.65 -7.82 -31.03
N HIS A 491 -25.29 -8.18 -29.91
CA HIS A 491 -26.66 -8.71 -29.94
C HIS A 491 -27.71 -7.64 -30.24
N VAL A 492 -27.48 -6.38 -29.88
CA VAL A 492 -28.40 -5.28 -30.20
C VAL A 492 -28.41 -4.98 -31.70
N HIS A 493 -27.28 -5.08 -32.39
CA HIS A 493 -27.21 -4.94 -33.85
C HIS A 493 -27.81 -6.12 -34.64
N GLY A 494 -27.93 -7.32 -34.04
CA GLY A 494 -28.51 -8.50 -34.68
C GLY A 494 -30.04 -8.56 -34.69
N THR A 495 -30.73 -7.72 -33.93
CA THR A 495 -32.19 -7.75 -33.78
C THR A 495 -32.91 -6.72 -34.65
N GLU A 496 -32.22 -5.82 -35.36
CA GLU A 496 -32.87 -4.81 -36.23
C GLU A 496 -33.13 -5.26 -37.69
N TYR A 497 -32.87 -6.53 -38.03
CA TYR A 497 -33.23 -7.09 -39.35
C TYR A 497 -34.32 -8.17 -39.28
N GLN A 498 -35.43 -7.91 -38.61
CA GLN A 498 -36.67 -8.60 -38.94
C GLN A 498 -37.59 -7.63 -39.64
N THR A 499 -37.47 -7.65 -40.99
CA THR A 499 -38.43 -7.04 -41.91
C THR A 499 -39.83 -7.56 -41.63
N PHE A 500 -40.76 -6.66 -41.35
CA PHE A 500 -42.19 -6.95 -41.44
C PHE A 500 -42.54 -7.18 -42.90
N PRO A 501 -43.25 -8.24 -43.28
CA PRO A 501 -43.78 -8.41 -44.60
C PRO A 501 -45.00 -7.47 -44.80
N VAL A 502 -45.10 -6.95 -46.02
CA VAL A 502 -46.18 -6.10 -46.58
C VAL A 502 -47.57 -6.71 -46.41
#